data_3334952af45d8f8f4214733b3d7927a4
#
_entry.id   3334952af45d8f8f4214733b3d7927a4
#
_cell.length_a   1.000
_cell.length_b   1.000
_cell.length_c   1.000
_cell.angle_alpha   90.00
_cell.angle_beta   90.00
_cell.angle_gamma   90.00
#
_symmetry.space_group_name_H-M   'P 1'
#
loop_
_entity.id
_entity.type
_entity.pdbx_description
1 polymer ?
#
loop_
_entity_poly.entity_id
_entity_poly.type
_entity_poly.pdbx_seq_one_letter_code
_entity_poly.pdbx_strand_id
1 'polypeptide(L)'
;MRALLATVVLTFGVAAPAQAAVSMDPLKLCYVSDGDLPSQREAIHVHASGFTPTGHLTLTIDSQTVDTGRADAFGMATAVVPAPFQGFGERPFTLVVSEAENPQNVASGTSRVTNLGVTLKPKRARPSRRIRFSGRGFTNLAPIYGHYLFGGKVRRTVRFANAPSSPCGTFRARRKQIPVKRPAPGDWLLQVDQQRRYSPTPGSNAQRVVIRVTETFKQP
;
A
#
# COMPACT_ATOMS: atom_id res chain seq x y z
N MET A 1 41.83 60.56 -47.29
CA MET A 1 41.44 59.16 -47.10
C MET A 1 41.56 58.83 -45.63
N ARG A 2 40.42 58.66 -44.86
CA ARG A 2 40.40 58.27 -43.45
C ARG A 2 39.85 56.87 -43.38
N ALA A 3 40.66 55.93 -42.95
CA ALA A 3 40.26 54.53 -42.73
C ALA A 3 39.56 54.39 -41.37
N LEU A 4 38.29 53.97 -41.35
CA LEU A 4 37.55 53.56 -40.16
C LEU A 4 37.86 52.09 -39.85
N LEU A 5 38.52 51.84 -38.71
CA LEU A 5 38.67 50.51 -38.13
C LEU A 5 37.39 50.17 -37.34
N ALA A 6 36.65 49.17 -37.80
CA ALA A 6 35.51 48.63 -37.09
C ALA A 6 35.99 47.48 -36.12
N THR A 7 35.86 47.70 -34.82
CA THR A 7 36.18 46.73 -33.80
C THR A 7 34.95 45.83 -33.59
N VAL A 8 35.06 44.57 -33.96
CA VAL A 8 34.02 43.54 -33.69
C VAL A 8 34.26 42.98 -32.29
N VAL A 9 33.35 43.25 -31.35
CA VAL A 9 33.34 42.64 -30.00
C VAL A 9 32.55 41.35 -30.08
N LEU A 10 33.25 40.20 -30.00
CA LEU A 10 32.62 38.85 -29.82
C LEU A 10 32.25 38.66 -28.34
N THR A 11 30.96 38.75 -28.00
CA THR A 11 30.45 38.36 -26.69
C THR A 11 30.28 36.83 -26.67
N PHE A 12 31.14 36.12 -25.94
CA PHE A 12 30.94 34.71 -25.61
C PHE A 12 29.84 34.63 -24.55
N GLY A 13 28.64 34.23 -24.94
CA GLY A 13 27.57 33.85 -24.02
C GLY A 13 27.95 32.55 -23.35
N VAL A 14 28.24 32.56 -22.06
CA VAL A 14 28.39 31.37 -21.25
C VAL A 14 26.98 30.74 -21.09
N ALA A 15 26.68 29.67 -21.81
CA ALA A 15 25.47 28.91 -21.59
C ALA A 15 25.55 28.29 -20.19
N ALA A 16 24.71 28.74 -19.26
CA ALA A 16 24.56 28.08 -17.97
C ALA A 16 24.07 26.62 -18.20
N PRO A 17 24.67 25.63 -17.55
CA PRO A 17 24.18 24.26 -17.65
C PRO A 17 22.72 24.22 -17.21
N ALA A 18 21.84 23.73 -18.07
CA ALA A 18 20.45 23.44 -17.71
C ALA A 18 20.44 22.41 -16.59
N GLN A 19 20.12 22.83 -15.37
CA GLN A 19 19.92 21.89 -14.27
C GLN A 19 18.70 21.02 -14.63
N ALA A 20 18.88 19.70 -14.60
CA ALA A 20 17.80 18.77 -14.76
C ALA A 20 16.75 19.03 -13.65
N ALA A 21 15.48 19.11 -14.02
CA ALA A 21 14.42 19.30 -13.05
C ALA A 21 14.37 18.10 -12.10
N VAL A 22 14.28 18.36 -10.79
CA VAL A 22 14.14 17.32 -9.78
C VAL A 22 12.83 16.59 -9.99
N SER A 23 12.87 15.26 -10.01
CA SER A 23 11.70 14.42 -10.25
C SER A 23 11.75 13.16 -9.39
N MET A 24 10.58 12.53 -9.15
CA MET A 24 10.43 11.28 -8.42
C MET A 24 9.56 10.32 -9.23
N ASP A 25 9.91 9.03 -9.19
CA ASP A 25 9.09 7.98 -9.78
C ASP A 25 7.68 7.94 -9.15
N PRO A 26 6.66 7.61 -9.93
CA PRO A 26 5.29 7.53 -9.41
C PRO A 26 5.18 6.54 -8.27
N LEU A 27 4.59 6.96 -7.16
CA LEU A 27 4.26 6.07 -6.05
C LEU A 27 3.15 5.09 -6.45
N LYS A 28 3.13 3.92 -5.81
CA LYS A 28 1.98 3.01 -5.87
C LYS A 28 0.71 3.75 -5.44
N LEU A 29 -0.44 3.44 -6.07
CA LEU A 29 -1.70 4.15 -5.80
C LEU A 29 -2.21 3.99 -4.37
N CYS A 30 -1.87 2.88 -3.70
CA CYS A 30 -2.20 2.64 -2.30
C CYS A 30 -1.25 1.62 -1.67
N TYR A 31 -0.85 1.87 -0.42
CA TYR A 31 -0.01 1.00 0.42
C TYR A 31 -0.83 0.41 1.56
N VAL A 32 -0.39 -0.73 2.08
CA VAL A 32 -1.06 -1.43 3.19
C VAL A 32 -0.28 -1.25 4.49
N SER A 33 -1.00 -0.94 5.57
CA SER A 33 -0.49 -0.92 6.94
C SER A 33 -1.26 -1.99 7.74
N ASP A 34 -0.62 -3.14 8.02
CA ASP A 34 -1.24 -4.27 8.75
C ASP A 34 -1.04 -4.15 10.27
N GLY A 35 -0.26 -3.19 10.72
CA GLY A 35 0.01 -2.91 12.13
C GLY A 35 0.82 -1.64 12.34
N ASP A 36 1.10 -1.32 13.61
CA ASP A 36 1.82 -0.12 14.04
C ASP A 36 3.35 -0.26 13.91
N LEU A 37 3.85 -1.51 13.93
CA LEU A 37 5.29 -1.76 13.74
C LEU A 37 5.71 -1.51 12.28
N PRO A 38 6.89 -0.92 12.04
CA PRO A 38 7.42 -0.71 10.68
C PRO A 38 7.43 -1.98 9.82
N SER A 39 7.79 -3.12 10.40
CA SER A 39 7.82 -4.43 9.70
C SER A 39 6.44 -4.97 9.28
N GLN A 40 5.36 -4.39 9.82
CA GLN A 40 3.97 -4.74 9.48
C GLN A 40 3.37 -3.77 8.46
N ARG A 41 4.18 -2.85 7.94
CA ARG A 41 3.76 -1.85 6.97
C ARG A 41 4.46 -2.11 5.64
N GLU A 42 3.73 -1.95 4.55
CA GLU A 42 4.28 -2.13 3.22
C GLU A 42 5.42 -1.14 2.97
N ALA A 43 6.51 -1.60 2.35
CA ALA A 43 7.64 -0.76 2.01
C ALA A 43 7.32 0.16 0.84
N ILE A 44 7.69 1.42 0.96
CA ILE A 44 7.70 2.41 -0.11
C ILE A 44 9.13 2.45 -0.67
N HIS A 45 9.29 2.06 -1.92
CA HIS A 45 10.55 2.23 -2.64
C HIS A 45 10.54 3.61 -3.30
N VAL A 46 11.47 4.45 -2.88
CA VAL A 46 11.60 5.83 -3.38
C VAL A 46 12.76 5.88 -4.36
N HIS A 47 12.49 6.41 -5.55
CA HIS A 47 13.50 6.71 -6.56
C HIS A 47 13.25 8.14 -7.04
N ALA A 48 14.24 9.01 -6.87
CA ALA A 48 14.16 10.40 -7.33
C ALA A 48 15.50 10.84 -7.94
N SER A 49 15.48 11.84 -8.79
CA SER A 49 16.66 12.28 -9.53
C SER A 49 16.68 13.80 -9.74
N GLY A 50 17.83 14.33 -10.17
CA GLY A 50 18.01 15.74 -10.43
C GLY A 50 18.53 16.54 -9.23
N PHE A 51 18.92 15.87 -8.14
CA PHE A 51 19.56 16.49 -6.98
C PHE A 51 21.03 16.82 -7.24
N THR A 52 21.62 17.64 -6.40
CA THR A 52 23.07 17.89 -6.44
C THR A 52 23.82 16.58 -6.11
N PRO A 53 24.81 16.17 -6.91
CA PRO A 53 25.65 15.02 -6.59
C PRO A 53 26.19 15.09 -5.16
N THR A 54 26.02 14.02 -4.39
CA THR A 54 26.40 13.89 -2.97
C THR A 54 25.69 14.86 -2.00
N GLY A 55 24.71 15.64 -2.45
CA GLY A 55 23.92 16.57 -1.63
C GLY A 55 23.18 15.84 -0.49
N HIS A 56 23.01 16.49 0.64
CA HIS A 56 22.25 15.92 1.77
C HIS A 56 20.76 15.99 1.52
N LEU A 57 20.09 14.85 1.67
CA LEU A 57 18.68 14.68 1.43
C LEU A 57 17.90 14.37 2.71
N THR A 58 16.72 14.93 2.80
CA THR A 58 15.73 14.63 3.84
C THR A 58 14.48 14.07 3.18
N LEU A 59 14.03 12.91 3.65
CA LEU A 59 12.78 12.27 3.25
C LEU A 59 11.71 12.49 4.31
N THR A 60 10.59 13.06 3.93
CA THR A 60 9.46 13.28 4.85
C THR A 60 8.18 12.62 4.34
N ILE A 61 7.36 12.15 5.27
CA ILE A 61 5.97 11.73 5.02
C ILE A 61 5.06 12.59 5.90
N ASP A 62 4.11 13.29 5.29
CA ASP A 62 3.18 14.21 5.98
C ASP A 62 3.94 15.19 6.90
N SER A 63 5.05 15.74 6.40
CA SER A 63 5.95 16.66 7.11
C SER A 63 6.76 16.05 8.26
N GLN A 64 6.69 14.75 8.49
CA GLN A 64 7.53 14.06 9.47
C GLN A 64 8.73 13.43 8.77
N THR A 65 9.95 13.71 9.25
CA THR A 65 11.18 13.09 8.74
C THR A 65 11.15 11.59 9.03
N VAL A 66 11.29 10.79 7.98
CA VAL A 66 11.28 9.33 8.04
C VAL A 66 12.62 8.72 7.67
N ASP A 67 13.45 9.48 6.92
CA ASP A 67 14.80 9.08 6.55
C ASP A 67 15.65 10.28 6.20
N THR A 68 16.99 10.12 6.25
CA THR A 68 17.97 11.10 5.79
C THR A 68 19.10 10.37 5.07
N GLY A 69 19.64 10.96 4.03
CA GLY A 69 20.69 10.33 3.25
C GLY A 69 21.45 11.33 2.37
N ARG A 70 22.04 10.81 1.33
CA ARG A 70 22.72 11.62 0.30
C ARG A 70 22.32 11.15 -1.08
N ALA A 71 22.29 12.06 -2.04
CA ALA A 71 22.26 11.70 -3.44
C ALA A 71 23.55 10.98 -3.82
N ASP A 72 23.48 10.12 -4.82
CA ASP A 72 24.66 9.46 -5.37
C ASP A 72 25.48 10.44 -6.24
N ALA A 73 26.55 9.93 -6.89
CA ALA A 73 27.42 10.72 -7.78
C ALA A 73 26.69 11.25 -9.03
N PHE A 74 25.50 10.74 -9.34
CA PHE A 74 24.67 11.16 -10.47
C PHE A 74 23.46 12.01 -10.06
N GLY A 75 23.37 12.37 -8.78
CA GLY A 75 22.23 13.12 -8.23
C GLY A 75 20.96 12.30 -8.09
N MET A 76 21.07 10.97 -7.95
CA MET A 76 19.93 10.07 -7.70
C MET A 76 19.77 9.81 -6.20
N ALA A 77 18.52 9.77 -5.75
CA ALA A 77 18.12 9.40 -4.40
C ALA A 77 17.37 8.08 -4.44
N THR A 78 17.78 7.12 -3.60
CA THR A 78 17.09 5.84 -3.39
C THR A 78 16.89 5.61 -1.91
N ALA A 79 15.66 5.25 -1.51
CA ALA A 79 15.35 4.92 -0.13
C ALA A 79 14.24 3.85 -0.06
N VAL A 80 14.18 3.15 1.07
CA VAL A 80 13.10 2.21 1.37
C VAL A 80 12.57 2.54 2.76
N VAL A 81 11.34 3.05 2.81
CA VAL A 81 10.71 3.47 4.07
C VAL A 81 9.36 2.77 4.26
N PRO A 82 8.94 2.50 5.51
CA PRO A 82 7.62 1.92 5.75
C PRO A 82 6.51 2.92 5.42
N ALA A 83 5.42 2.44 4.85
CA ALA A 83 4.21 3.25 4.66
C ALA A 83 3.75 3.86 6.00
N PRO A 84 3.07 5.00 6.01
CA PRO A 84 2.59 5.60 7.25
C PRO A 84 1.59 4.66 7.93
N PHE A 85 1.56 4.69 9.28
CA PHE A 85 0.60 3.89 10.03
C PHE A 85 -0.84 4.33 9.75
N GLN A 86 -1.72 3.33 9.56
CA GLN A 86 -3.15 3.54 9.38
C GLN A 86 -3.93 2.44 10.13
N GLY A 87 -4.47 2.77 11.30
CA GLY A 87 -5.18 1.82 12.14
C GLY A 87 -6.56 1.42 11.59
N PHE A 88 -7.27 2.34 10.93
CA PHE A 88 -8.59 2.07 10.37
C PHE A 88 -8.93 2.98 9.18
N GLY A 89 -9.51 2.39 8.12
CA GLY A 89 -9.93 3.13 6.92
C GLY A 89 -8.79 3.36 5.96
N GLU A 90 -8.89 4.41 5.18
CA GLU A 90 -7.87 4.85 4.24
C GLU A 90 -7.68 6.36 4.37
N ARG A 91 -6.47 6.85 4.12
CA ARG A 91 -6.18 8.28 4.02
C ARG A 91 -5.12 8.55 2.96
N PRO A 92 -5.09 9.75 2.39
CA PRO A 92 -3.95 10.18 1.57
C PRO A 92 -2.73 10.44 2.45
N PHE A 93 -1.55 10.42 1.82
CA PHE A 93 -0.30 10.95 2.38
C PHE A 93 0.54 11.55 1.26
N THR A 94 1.46 12.43 1.65
CA THR A 94 2.43 13.05 0.76
C THR A 94 3.83 12.65 1.20
N LEU A 95 4.64 12.17 0.25
CA LEU A 95 6.05 11.89 0.44
C LEU A 95 6.84 12.98 -0.28
N VAL A 96 7.85 13.53 0.39
CA VAL A 96 8.70 14.60 -0.14
C VAL A 96 10.16 14.23 0.09
N VAL A 97 10.98 14.41 -0.94
CA VAL A 97 12.44 14.37 -0.88
C VAL A 97 12.94 15.79 -1.12
N SER A 98 13.69 16.34 -0.20
CA SER A 98 14.25 17.70 -0.29
C SER A 98 15.74 17.69 -0.02
N GLU A 99 16.47 18.60 -0.67
CA GLU A 99 17.88 18.80 -0.47
C GLU A 99 18.10 19.93 0.57
N ALA A 100 18.99 19.68 1.56
CA ALA A 100 19.22 20.62 2.65
C ALA A 100 19.94 21.91 2.17
N GLU A 101 20.92 21.75 1.30
CA GLU A 101 21.74 22.85 0.78
C GLU A 101 21.03 23.64 -0.33
N ASN A 102 20.04 23.03 -0.97
CA ASN A 102 19.25 23.69 -2.03
C ASN A 102 17.74 23.42 -1.83
N PRO A 103 17.03 24.25 -1.06
CA PRO A 103 15.61 24.07 -0.77
C PRO A 103 14.67 24.12 -1.99
N GLN A 104 15.17 24.55 -3.16
CA GLN A 104 14.41 24.53 -4.42
C GLN A 104 14.41 23.12 -5.05
N ASN A 105 15.37 22.28 -4.69
CA ASN A 105 15.46 20.91 -5.15
C ASN A 105 14.53 20.02 -4.31
N VAL A 106 13.28 19.92 -4.76
CA VAL A 106 12.22 19.15 -4.09
C VAL A 106 11.51 18.26 -5.10
N ALA A 107 11.42 16.97 -4.77
CA ALA A 107 10.55 16.03 -5.46
C ALA A 107 9.42 15.59 -4.50
N SER A 108 8.20 15.50 -4.98
CA SER A 108 7.07 15.07 -4.15
C SER A 108 6.14 14.13 -4.89
N GLY A 109 5.50 13.23 -4.13
CA GLY A 109 4.49 12.33 -4.64
C GLY A 109 3.38 12.11 -3.62
N THR A 110 2.17 11.93 -4.12
CA THR A 110 1.00 11.62 -3.29
C THR A 110 0.56 10.19 -3.50
N SER A 111 0.10 9.56 -2.44
CA SER A 111 -0.48 8.21 -2.47
C SER A 111 -1.53 8.07 -1.36
N ARG A 112 -2.02 6.85 -1.18
CA ARG A 112 -2.95 6.51 -0.10
C ARG A 112 -2.38 5.39 0.74
N VAL A 113 -2.81 5.32 1.99
CA VAL A 113 -2.54 4.19 2.88
C VAL A 113 -3.85 3.66 3.44
N THR A 114 -3.96 2.35 3.58
CA THR A 114 -5.11 1.67 4.16
C THR A 114 -4.66 0.58 5.12
N ASN A 115 -5.49 0.26 6.12
CA ASN A 115 -5.27 -0.96 6.88
C ASN A 115 -5.79 -2.20 6.13
N LEU A 116 -5.17 -3.36 6.35
CA LEU A 116 -5.75 -4.63 5.95
C LEU A 116 -6.89 -4.99 6.90
N GLY A 117 -8.04 -5.37 6.37
CA GLY A 117 -9.17 -5.73 7.23
C GLY A 117 -10.33 -6.37 6.52
N VAL A 118 -11.03 -7.26 7.25
CA VAL A 118 -12.28 -7.91 6.81
C VAL A 118 -13.33 -7.75 7.88
N THR A 119 -14.52 -7.35 7.49
CA THR A 119 -15.68 -7.19 8.38
C THR A 119 -16.86 -8.03 7.91
N LEU A 120 -17.59 -8.58 8.89
CA LEU A 120 -18.80 -9.35 8.69
C LEU A 120 -20.00 -8.58 9.27
N LYS A 121 -21.07 -8.40 8.49
CA LYS A 121 -22.31 -7.78 8.96
C LYS A 121 -23.53 -8.64 8.60
N PRO A 122 -24.31 -9.11 9.58
CA PRO A 122 -24.08 -9.03 11.03
C PRO A 122 -22.88 -9.92 11.46
N LYS A 123 -22.24 -9.57 12.58
CA LYS A 123 -21.10 -10.34 13.13
C LYS A 123 -21.54 -11.75 13.57
N ARG A 124 -22.79 -11.87 14.07
CA ARG A 124 -23.41 -13.14 14.50
C ARG A 124 -24.62 -13.42 13.64
N ALA A 125 -24.66 -14.62 13.06
CA ALA A 125 -25.79 -15.10 12.28
C ALA A 125 -25.79 -16.63 12.25
N ARG A 126 -26.91 -17.24 11.83
CA ARG A 126 -26.94 -18.69 11.54
C ARG A 126 -25.94 -18.99 10.42
N PRO A 127 -25.20 -20.12 10.48
CA PRO A 127 -24.18 -20.46 9.47
C PRO A 127 -24.69 -20.42 8.02
N SER A 128 -25.92 -20.84 7.78
CA SER A 128 -26.57 -20.85 6.46
C SER A 128 -27.03 -19.47 5.99
N ARG A 129 -27.12 -18.46 6.90
CA ARG A 129 -27.59 -17.12 6.54
C ARG A 129 -26.57 -16.42 5.64
N ARG A 130 -27.06 -15.76 4.58
CA ARG A 130 -26.23 -14.88 3.75
C ARG A 130 -25.99 -13.58 4.49
N ILE A 131 -24.73 -13.26 4.73
CA ILE A 131 -24.27 -12.05 5.38
C ILE A 131 -23.41 -11.23 4.40
N ARG A 132 -23.12 -9.99 4.76
CA ARG A 132 -22.20 -9.13 4.02
C ARG A 132 -20.79 -9.32 4.57
N PHE A 133 -19.88 -9.63 3.66
CA PHE A 133 -18.43 -9.54 3.87
C PHE A 133 -17.96 -8.28 3.17
N SER A 134 -17.11 -7.52 3.84
CA SER A 134 -16.45 -6.34 3.27
C SER A 134 -14.99 -6.37 3.68
N GLY A 135 -14.10 -6.07 2.77
CA GLY A 135 -12.67 -6.03 3.03
C GLY A 135 -11.99 -4.85 2.35
N ARG A 136 -10.77 -4.55 2.80
CA ARG A 136 -9.88 -3.53 2.29
C ARG A 136 -8.44 -3.97 2.45
N GLY A 137 -7.51 -3.35 1.72
CA GLY A 137 -6.09 -3.69 1.74
C GLY A 137 -5.70 -4.83 0.78
N PHE A 138 -6.61 -5.26 -0.09
CA PHE A 138 -6.33 -6.27 -1.13
C PHE A 138 -5.86 -5.58 -2.42
N THR A 139 -4.67 -4.97 -2.38
CA THR A 139 -4.19 -4.04 -3.41
C THR A 139 -3.77 -4.69 -4.73
N ASN A 140 -3.60 -6.01 -4.79
CA ASN A 140 -3.34 -6.71 -6.05
C ASN A 140 -4.62 -6.85 -6.87
N LEU A 141 -4.53 -6.74 -8.20
CA LEU A 141 -5.64 -6.92 -9.12
C LEU A 141 -5.96 -8.41 -9.36
N ALA A 142 -6.07 -9.18 -8.29
CA ALA A 142 -6.33 -10.62 -8.32
C ALA A 142 -7.66 -10.96 -7.61
N PRO A 143 -8.30 -12.10 -7.94
CA PRO A 143 -9.51 -12.54 -7.27
C PRO A 143 -9.31 -12.71 -5.76
N ILE A 144 -10.35 -12.41 -4.98
CA ILE A 144 -10.34 -12.53 -3.52
C ILE A 144 -11.08 -13.80 -3.13
N TYR A 145 -10.45 -14.62 -2.29
CA TYR A 145 -10.97 -15.89 -1.79
C TYR A 145 -11.13 -15.88 -0.27
N GLY A 146 -12.11 -16.65 0.21
CA GLY A 146 -12.27 -16.96 1.61
C GLY A 146 -12.10 -18.48 1.81
N HIS A 147 -11.14 -18.86 2.63
CA HIS A 147 -10.84 -20.22 3.01
C HIS A 147 -11.42 -20.51 4.39
N TYR A 148 -12.38 -21.41 4.46
CA TYR A 148 -13.05 -21.79 5.71
C TYR A 148 -12.39 -23.05 6.27
N LEU A 149 -11.78 -22.90 7.46
CA LEU A 149 -11.09 -23.99 8.15
C LEU A 149 -11.83 -24.40 9.42
N PHE A 150 -11.79 -25.69 9.72
CA PHE A 150 -12.26 -26.26 10.98
C PHE A 150 -11.32 -27.39 11.40
N GLY A 151 -10.85 -27.36 12.64
CA GLY A 151 -9.84 -28.30 13.14
C GLY A 151 -8.55 -28.27 12.30
N GLY A 152 -8.09 -27.09 11.88
CA GLY A 152 -6.89 -26.90 11.06
C GLY A 152 -7.01 -27.32 9.59
N LYS A 153 -8.15 -27.90 9.16
CA LYS A 153 -8.35 -28.41 7.79
C LYS A 153 -9.27 -27.47 7.00
N VAL A 154 -8.90 -27.18 5.74
CA VAL A 154 -9.76 -26.41 4.82
C VAL A 154 -11.01 -27.26 4.49
N ARG A 155 -12.16 -26.72 4.80
CA ARG A 155 -13.48 -27.35 4.52
C ARG A 155 -14.13 -26.78 3.27
N ARG A 156 -13.86 -25.51 2.97
CA ARG A 156 -14.42 -24.84 1.79
C ARG A 156 -13.58 -23.63 1.41
N THR A 157 -13.39 -23.42 0.10
CA THR A 157 -12.89 -22.19 -0.47
C THR A 157 -14.00 -21.55 -1.31
N VAL A 158 -14.19 -20.23 -1.17
CA VAL A 158 -15.21 -19.46 -1.89
C VAL A 158 -14.57 -18.19 -2.46
N ARG A 159 -14.83 -17.91 -3.71
CA ARG A 159 -14.44 -16.62 -4.31
C ARG A 159 -15.42 -15.53 -3.85
N PHE A 160 -14.90 -14.47 -3.24
CA PHE A 160 -15.66 -13.31 -2.79
C PHE A 160 -15.80 -12.27 -3.90
N ALA A 161 -14.71 -11.99 -4.61
CA ALA A 161 -14.69 -11.04 -5.72
C ALA A 161 -13.77 -11.52 -6.84
N ASN A 162 -13.99 -11.06 -8.07
CA ASN A 162 -13.10 -11.34 -9.21
C ASN A 162 -11.86 -10.47 -9.20
N ALA A 163 -12.00 -9.24 -8.71
CA ALA A 163 -10.94 -8.29 -8.45
C ALA A 163 -11.40 -7.35 -7.35
N PRO A 164 -10.48 -6.73 -6.61
CA PRO A 164 -10.83 -5.64 -5.70
C PRO A 164 -11.27 -4.41 -6.50
N SER A 165 -12.06 -3.56 -5.88
CA SER A 165 -12.40 -2.23 -6.36
C SER A 165 -11.59 -1.18 -5.58
N SER A 166 -11.39 0.00 -6.18
CA SER A 166 -10.57 1.11 -5.69
C SER A 166 -9.06 0.82 -5.61
N PRO A 167 -8.22 1.85 -5.61
CA PRO A 167 -6.76 1.69 -5.47
C PRO A 167 -6.34 0.96 -4.19
N CYS A 168 -7.09 1.16 -3.11
CA CYS A 168 -6.83 0.53 -1.81
C CYS A 168 -7.44 -0.87 -1.65
N GLY A 169 -7.87 -1.48 -2.73
CA GLY A 169 -8.25 -2.89 -2.75
C GLY A 169 -9.43 -3.24 -1.88
N THR A 170 -10.61 -2.64 -2.13
CA THR A 170 -11.84 -2.95 -1.39
C THR A 170 -12.67 -4.03 -2.08
N PHE A 171 -13.45 -4.77 -1.31
CA PHE A 171 -14.49 -5.64 -1.86
C PHE A 171 -15.73 -5.68 -0.97
N ARG A 172 -16.86 -6.07 -1.58
CA ARG A 172 -18.12 -6.39 -0.90
C ARG A 172 -18.72 -7.64 -1.51
N ALA A 173 -19.10 -8.60 -0.64
CA ALA A 173 -19.73 -9.84 -1.07
C ALA A 173 -20.88 -10.26 -0.14
N ARG A 174 -21.95 -10.84 -0.70
CA ARG A 174 -23.00 -11.52 0.10
C ARG A 174 -22.85 -13.03 -0.07
N ARG A 175 -22.45 -13.71 0.99
CA ARG A 175 -22.22 -15.16 1.01
C ARG A 175 -22.82 -15.75 2.29
N LYS A 176 -23.04 -17.06 2.32
CA LYS A 176 -23.36 -17.77 3.57
C LYS A 176 -22.25 -17.52 4.58
N GLN A 177 -22.58 -17.33 5.85
CA GLN A 177 -21.59 -17.09 6.90
C GLN A 177 -20.58 -18.25 6.93
N ILE A 178 -21.07 -19.49 6.86
CA ILE A 178 -20.24 -20.68 6.66
C ILE A 178 -20.86 -21.50 5.53
N PRO A 179 -20.20 -21.60 4.36
CA PRO A 179 -20.77 -22.22 3.15
C PRO A 179 -20.57 -23.74 3.14
N VAL A 180 -20.70 -24.38 4.30
CA VAL A 180 -20.62 -25.83 4.48
C VAL A 180 -21.99 -26.37 4.86
N LYS A 181 -22.34 -27.57 4.38
CA LYS A 181 -23.57 -28.27 4.77
C LYS A 181 -23.40 -28.84 6.19
N ARG A 182 -24.27 -28.45 7.13
CA ARG A 182 -24.19 -28.88 8.54
C ARG A 182 -22.81 -28.62 9.17
N PRO A 183 -22.41 -27.34 9.33
CA PRO A 183 -21.14 -27.02 9.95
C PRO A 183 -21.14 -27.51 11.41
N ALA A 184 -20.05 -28.13 11.81
CA ALA A 184 -19.86 -28.55 13.19
C ALA A 184 -19.83 -27.33 14.13
N PRO A 185 -20.31 -27.44 15.36
CA PRO A 185 -20.14 -26.44 16.40
C PRO A 185 -18.66 -26.26 16.74
N GLY A 186 -18.31 -25.07 17.20
CA GLY A 186 -16.94 -24.69 17.54
C GLY A 186 -16.41 -23.51 16.73
N ASP A 187 -15.12 -23.28 16.82
CA ASP A 187 -14.46 -22.13 16.18
C ASP A 187 -14.01 -22.49 14.76
N TRP A 188 -14.53 -21.71 13.81
CA TRP A 188 -14.15 -21.75 12.41
C TRP A 188 -13.20 -20.60 12.13
N LEU A 189 -12.09 -20.88 11.46
CA LEU A 189 -11.19 -19.86 10.97
C LEU A 189 -11.55 -19.52 9.51
N LEU A 190 -11.84 -18.26 9.23
CA LEU A 190 -11.94 -17.72 7.89
C LEU A 190 -10.66 -16.96 7.57
N GLN A 191 -9.85 -17.47 6.64
CA GLN A 191 -8.76 -16.72 6.05
C GLN A 191 -9.23 -16.11 4.73
N VAL A 192 -9.03 -14.81 4.56
CA VAL A 192 -9.35 -14.08 3.33
C VAL A 192 -8.06 -13.57 2.72
N ASP A 193 -7.81 -13.94 1.49
CA ASP A 193 -6.59 -13.56 0.73
C ASP A 193 -6.85 -13.56 -0.78
N GLN A 194 -5.80 -13.35 -1.57
CA GLN A 194 -5.85 -13.34 -3.03
C GLN A 194 -5.25 -14.60 -3.67
N GLN A 195 -5.10 -15.68 -2.89
CA GLN A 195 -4.62 -16.96 -3.37
C GLN A 195 -5.77 -17.95 -3.54
N ARG A 196 -5.85 -18.61 -4.71
CA ARG A 196 -6.88 -19.63 -4.97
C ARG A 196 -6.71 -20.87 -4.07
N ARG A 197 -5.47 -21.21 -3.75
CA ARG A 197 -5.12 -22.32 -2.85
C ARG A 197 -4.78 -21.75 -1.49
N TYR A 198 -5.30 -22.39 -0.44
CA TYR A 198 -4.97 -22.03 0.94
C TYR A 198 -3.47 -22.23 1.20
N SER A 199 -2.87 -21.28 1.89
CA SER A 199 -1.53 -21.39 2.49
C SER A 199 -1.63 -21.11 3.98
N PRO A 200 -1.00 -21.93 4.85
CA PRO A 200 -0.92 -21.64 6.28
C PRO A 200 -0.04 -20.44 6.60
N THR A 201 0.88 -20.08 5.67
CA THR A 201 1.74 -18.91 5.70
C THR A 201 1.39 -17.99 4.50
N PRO A 202 0.22 -17.35 4.53
CA PRO A 202 -0.16 -16.44 3.46
C PRO A 202 0.79 -15.25 3.45
N GLY A 203 0.99 -14.64 2.28
CA GLY A 203 1.71 -13.37 2.16
C GLY A 203 1.02 -12.24 2.94
N SER A 204 1.62 -11.06 2.94
CA SER A 204 1.21 -9.87 3.71
C SER A 204 -0.26 -9.43 3.52
N ASN A 205 -0.95 -9.88 2.47
CA ASN A 205 -2.32 -9.47 2.14
C ASN A 205 -3.37 -10.52 2.56
N ALA A 206 -3.20 -11.17 3.70
CA ALA A 206 -4.16 -12.15 4.20
C ALA A 206 -4.69 -11.75 5.57
N GLN A 207 -6.02 -11.78 5.72
CA GLN A 207 -6.71 -11.49 6.97
C GLN A 207 -7.40 -12.73 7.51
N ARG A 208 -7.28 -12.99 8.81
CA ARG A 208 -7.93 -14.10 9.51
C ARG A 208 -9.03 -13.60 10.44
N VAL A 209 -10.16 -14.27 10.39
CA VAL A 209 -11.34 -13.99 11.23
C VAL A 209 -11.85 -15.28 11.84
N VAL A 210 -12.09 -15.29 13.17
CA VAL A 210 -12.71 -16.42 13.85
C VAL A 210 -14.22 -16.27 13.81
N ILE A 211 -14.92 -17.32 13.39
CA ILE A 211 -16.39 -17.42 13.36
C ILE A 211 -16.79 -18.55 14.30
N ARG A 212 -17.40 -18.22 15.44
CA ARG A 212 -17.88 -19.23 16.40
C ARG A 212 -19.28 -19.72 16.04
N VAL A 213 -19.43 -21.03 15.94
CA VAL A 213 -20.71 -21.74 15.78
C VAL A 213 -21.09 -22.33 17.13
N THR A 214 -22.20 -21.88 17.69
CA THR A 214 -22.76 -22.42 18.94
C THR A 214 -23.86 -23.44 18.61
N GLU A 215 -23.96 -24.50 19.38
CA GLU A 215 -25.11 -25.40 19.35
C GLU A 215 -26.34 -24.66 19.89
N THR A 216 -27.41 -24.68 19.14
CA THR A 216 -28.71 -24.21 19.65
C THR A 216 -29.38 -25.44 20.23
N PHE A 217 -29.35 -25.63 21.54
CA PHE A 217 -30.19 -26.61 22.21
C PHE A 217 -31.65 -26.26 21.91
N LYS A 218 -32.37 -27.10 21.20
CA LYS A 218 -33.82 -27.05 21.23
C LYS A 218 -34.19 -27.55 22.63
N GLN A 219 -34.70 -26.65 23.47
CA GLN A 219 -35.44 -27.09 24.64
C GLN A 219 -36.62 -28.00 24.16
N PRO A 220 -36.81 -29.17 24.80
CA PRO A 220 -37.90 -30.05 24.49
C PRO A 220 -39.28 -29.39 24.65
#